data_7814f67c9b723bb45ae607985a71f56b
#
_entry.id   7814f67c9b723bb45ae607985a71f56b
#
_cell.length_a   1.000
_cell.length_b   1.000
_cell.length_c   1.000
_cell.angle_alpha   90.00
_cell.angle_beta   90.00
_cell.angle_gamma   90.00
#
_symmetry.space_group_name_H-M   'P 1'
#
loop_
_entity.id
_entity.type
_entity.pdbx_description
1 polymer ?
#
loop_
_entity_poly.entity_id
_entity_poly.type
_entity_poly.pdbx_seq_one_letter_code
_entity_poly.pdbx_strand_id
1 'polypeptide(L)'
;MKKLITLLFISILSLQVYCSAQEILKVDYPAIKEYVTNHNTEFQKLMQRFEENDTLLTRQDHAMLYYGYSFTPAYKGSMDDFQDFRKLIKEEKYEDAYNIGKELLKKNPVSLQLLYNMYGIAGLLQKDIREIKHYSKRYAALLTMIALTGDGTSEETAFKVICVNDEYQLLNMLFKMENMKGQSLVNKCDLIEFDKCQYYEGN
;
A
#
# COMPACT_ATOMS: atom_id res chain seq x y z
N MET A 1 -9.75 26.78 -44.08
CA MET A 1 -10.51 26.11 -43.00
C MET A 1 -10.23 24.59 -42.87
N LYS A 2 -10.09 23.83 -43.97
CA LYS A 2 -9.83 22.36 -43.89
C LYS A 2 -8.49 21.95 -43.20
N LYS A 3 -7.44 22.77 -43.33
CA LYS A 3 -6.14 22.46 -42.70
C LYS A 3 -6.12 22.63 -41.14
N LEU A 4 -6.97 23.50 -40.61
CA LEU A 4 -7.06 23.73 -39.16
C LEU A 4 -7.79 22.56 -38.45
N ILE A 5 -8.78 21.97 -39.13
CA ILE A 5 -9.55 20.82 -38.61
C ILE A 5 -8.66 19.57 -38.58
N THR A 6 -7.78 19.38 -39.55
CA THR A 6 -6.86 18.22 -39.60
C THR A 6 -5.80 18.30 -38.51
N LEU A 7 -5.31 19.48 -38.16
CA LEU A 7 -4.37 19.68 -37.05
C LEU A 7 -5.04 19.46 -35.68
N LEU A 8 -6.31 19.87 -35.54
CA LEU A 8 -7.06 19.62 -34.29
C LEU A 8 -7.33 18.12 -34.10
N PHE A 9 -7.62 17.36 -35.15
CA PHE A 9 -7.83 15.91 -35.10
C PHE A 9 -6.55 15.16 -34.75
N ILE A 10 -5.39 15.58 -35.24
CA ILE A 10 -4.09 14.97 -34.89
C ILE A 10 -3.72 15.26 -33.42
N SER A 11 -4.06 16.44 -32.91
CA SER A 11 -3.80 16.77 -31.48
C SER A 11 -4.70 15.99 -30.52
N ILE A 12 -5.94 15.70 -30.91
CA ILE A 12 -6.86 14.87 -30.11
C ILE A 12 -6.46 13.40 -30.17
N LEU A 13 -5.98 12.90 -31.31
CA LEU A 13 -5.46 11.53 -31.42
C LEU A 13 -4.15 11.33 -30.61
N SER A 14 -3.31 12.36 -30.50
CA SER A 14 -2.07 12.28 -29.72
C SER A 14 -2.33 12.35 -28.21
N LEU A 15 -3.44 12.95 -27.75
CA LEU A 15 -3.84 12.91 -26.33
C LEU A 15 -4.40 11.54 -25.90
N GLN A 16 -4.97 10.76 -26.81
CA GLN A 16 -5.49 9.42 -26.50
C GLN A 16 -4.40 8.36 -26.39
N VAL A 17 -3.19 8.61 -26.90
CA VAL A 17 -2.06 7.65 -26.82
C VAL A 17 -1.31 7.74 -25.47
N TYR A 18 -1.58 8.76 -24.63
CA TYR A 18 -0.98 8.89 -23.31
C TYR A 18 -1.76 8.22 -22.18
N CYS A 19 -2.89 7.57 -22.47
CA CYS A 19 -3.44 6.55 -21.58
C CYS A 19 -2.71 5.22 -21.87
N SER A 20 -1.39 5.19 -21.69
CA SER A 20 -0.67 3.93 -21.67
C SER A 20 -1.29 3.13 -20.53
N ALA A 21 -1.90 1.99 -20.84
CA ALA A 21 -2.35 1.03 -19.85
C ALA A 21 -1.19 0.85 -18.87
N GLN A 22 -1.37 1.30 -17.64
CA GLN A 22 -0.35 1.20 -16.62
C GLN A 22 -0.09 -0.29 -16.45
N GLU A 23 1.12 -0.75 -16.77
CA GLU A 23 1.44 -2.17 -16.74
C GLU A 23 1.21 -2.71 -15.33
N ILE A 24 0.31 -3.68 -15.21
CA ILE A 24 -0.01 -4.32 -13.93
C ILE A 24 1.26 -4.97 -13.38
N LEU A 25 1.61 -4.63 -12.16
CA LEU A 25 2.75 -5.21 -11.45
C LEU A 25 2.47 -6.68 -11.14
N LYS A 26 3.17 -7.58 -11.82
CA LYS A 26 3.06 -9.02 -11.57
C LYS A 26 3.81 -9.40 -10.30
N VAL A 27 3.13 -10.11 -9.41
CA VAL A 27 3.69 -10.63 -8.16
C VAL A 27 4.01 -12.11 -8.34
N ASP A 28 5.31 -12.44 -8.41
CA ASP A 28 5.78 -13.82 -8.49
C ASP A 28 6.10 -14.34 -7.06
N TYR A 29 5.08 -14.86 -6.39
CA TYR A 29 5.21 -15.38 -5.02
C TYR A 29 6.24 -16.50 -4.88
N PRO A 30 6.36 -17.49 -5.80
CA PRO A 30 7.41 -18.49 -5.76
C PRO A 30 8.81 -17.88 -5.76
N ALA A 31 9.11 -16.97 -6.69
CA ALA A 31 10.42 -16.33 -6.79
C ALA A 31 10.72 -15.45 -5.56
N ILE A 32 9.72 -14.72 -5.05
CA ILE A 32 9.86 -13.92 -3.82
C ILE A 32 10.18 -14.82 -2.62
N LYS A 33 9.45 -15.92 -2.46
CA LYS A 33 9.69 -16.88 -1.37
C LYS A 33 11.10 -17.48 -1.45
N GLU A 34 11.52 -17.90 -2.64
CA GLU A 34 12.85 -18.43 -2.89
C GLU A 34 13.92 -17.41 -2.50
N TYR A 35 13.75 -16.15 -2.93
CA TYR A 35 14.69 -15.08 -2.60
C TYR A 35 14.80 -14.86 -1.08
N VAL A 36 13.66 -14.71 -0.38
CA VAL A 36 13.63 -14.51 1.08
C VAL A 36 14.30 -15.69 1.82
N THR A 37 14.10 -16.91 1.33
CA THR A 37 14.64 -18.13 1.96
C THR A 37 16.14 -18.26 1.73
N ASN A 38 16.60 -18.05 0.50
CA ASN A 38 17.97 -18.33 0.09
C ASN A 38 18.91 -17.12 0.21
N HIS A 39 18.37 -15.90 0.25
CA HIS A 39 19.11 -14.64 0.32
C HIS A 39 18.62 -13.76 1.49
N ASN A 40 18.44 -14.38 2.66
CA ASN A 40 17.90 -13.67 3.83
C ASN A 40 18.74 -12.44 4.22
N THR A 41 20.06 -12.53 4.14
CA THR A 41 20.94 -11.39 4.46
C THR A 41 20.68 -10.20 3.54
N GLU A 42 20.53 -10.44 2.24
CA GLU A 42 20.21 -9.42 1.22
C GLU A 42 18.80 -8.86 1.44
N PHE A 43 17.84 -9.71 1.78
CA PHE A 43 16.49 -9.29 2.13
C PHE A 43 16.46 -8.38 3.37
N GLN A 44 17.23 -8.70 4.42
CA GLN A 44 17.34 -7.85 5.61
C GLN A 44 18.01 -6.50 5.27
N LYS A 45 19.04 -6.46 4.42
CA LYS A 45 19.62 -5.20 3.94
C LYS A 45 18.62 -4.36 3.15
N LEU A 46 17.80 -5.02 2.31
CA LEU A 46 16.75 -4.34 1.57
C LEU A 46 15.70 -3.75 2.52
N MET A 47 15.32 -4.48 3.57
CA MET A 47 14.41 -4.00 4.62
C MET A 47 14.98 -2.79 5.35
N GLN A 48 16.26 -2.83 5.73
CA GLN A 48 16.93 -1.70 6.36
C GLN A 48 16.90 -0.44 5.47
N ARG A 49 17.21 -0.58 4.18
CA ARG A 49 17.14 0.54 3.22
C ARG A 49 15.73 1.14 3.15
N PHE A 50 14.70 0.30 3.20
CA PHE A 50 13.32 0.77 3.24
C PHE A 50 13.01 1.52 4.54
N GLU A 51 13.44 1.02 5.69
CA GLU A 51 13.30 1.69 6.98
C GLU A 51 14.03 3.04 7.02
N GLU A 52 15.15 3.18 6.32
CA GLU A 52 15.92 4.42 6.17
C GLU A 52 15.35 5.39 5.12
N ASN A 53 14.25 5.03 4.43
CA ASN A 53 13.67 5.79 3.32
C ASN A 53 14.64 6.00 2.13
N ASP A 54 15.41 4.98 1.77
CA ASP A 54 16.27 5.04 0.60
C ASP A 54 15.43 5.33 -0.67
N THR A 55 15.72 6.48 -1.28
CA THR A 55 14.98 6.97 -2.47
C THR A 55 15.35 6.23 -3.76
N LEU A 56 16.34 5.36 -3.72
CA LEU A 56 16.76 4.54 -4.85
C LEU A 56 16.00 3.20 -4.93
N LEU A 57 15.15 2.89 -3.95
CA LEU A 57 14.30 1.70 -4.00
C LEU A 57 13.30 1.79 -5.15
N THR A 58 13.27 0.73 -5.94
CA THR A 58 12.36 0.58 -7.07
C THR A 58 10.99 0.04 -6.62
N ARG A 59 10.01 0.02 -7.53
CA ARG A 59 8.72 -0.63 -7.29
C ARG A 59 8.87 -2.13 -7.05
N GLN A 60 9.81 -2.77 -7.74
CA GLN A 60 10.13 -4.19 -7.54
C GLN A 60 10.74 -4.44 -6.17
N ASP A 61 11.60 -3.53 -5.68
CA ASP A 61 12.13 -3.61 -4.32
C ASP A 61 11.01 -3.50 -3.29
N HIS A 62 10.06 -2.57 -3.46
CA HIS A 62 8.89 -2.46 -2.58
C HIS A 62 8.01 -3.70 -2.63
N ALA A 63 7.81 -4.31 -3.81
CA ALA A 63 7.09 -5.57 -3.94
C ALA A 63 7.82 -6.72 -3.24
N MET A 64 9.14 -6.83 -3.42
CA MET A 64 9.97 -7.82 -2.72
C MET A 64 9.87 -7.65 -1.21
N LEU A 65 9.93 -6.41 -0.69
CA LEU A 65 9.81 -6.12 0.74
C LEU A 65 8.44 -6.50 1.29
N TYR A 66 7.39 -6.03 0.66
CA TYR A 66 6.03 -6.19 1.15
C TYR A 66 5.58 -7.66 1.09
N TYR A 67 5.64 -8.27 -0.10
CA TYR A 67 5.25 -9.68 -0.25
C TYR A 67 6.25 -10.62 0.38
N GLY A 68 7.54 -10.29 0.36
CA GLY A 68 8.60 -11.07 0.98
C GLY A 68 8.45 -11.17 2.50
N TYR A 69 7.97 -10.09 3.15
CA TYR A 69 7.69 -10.11 4.58
C TYR A 69 6.72 -11.25 4.96
N SER A 70 5.75 -11.58 4.11
CA SER A 70 4.80 -12.67 4.37
C SER A 70 5.45 -14.07 4.47
N PHE A 71 6.69 -14.22 3.98
CA PHE A 71 7.46 -15.47 4.07
C PHE A 71 8.48 -15.46 5.21
N THR A 72 8.50 -14.42 6.04
CA THR A 72 9.39 -14.35 7.21
C THR A 72 8.75 -14.98 8.45
N PRO A 73 9.55 -15.47 9.43
CA PRO A 73 9.00 -15.96 10.71
C PRO A 73 8.29 -14.89 11.54
N ALA A 74 8.53 -13.61 11.26
CA ALA A 74 7.90 -12.48 11.95
C ALA A 74 6.45 -12.25 11.49
N TYR A 75 6.08 -12.72 10.30
CA TYR A 75 4.73 -12.54 9.78
C TYR A 75 3.70 -13.34 10.57
N LYS A 76 2.66 -12.64 11.05
CA LYS A 76 1.55 -13.22 11.84
C LYS A 76 0.22 -13.29 11.08
N GLY A 77 0.23 -12.95 9.77
CA GLY A 77 -0.99 -12.81 8.99
C GLY A 77 -1.84 -11.63 9.45
N SER A 78 -3.16 -11.79 9.40
CA SER A 78 -4.12 -10.77 9.89
C SER A 78 -4.20 -10.69 11.42
N MET A 79 -3.43 -11.51 12.14
CA MET A 79 -3.45 -11.63 13.60
C MET A 79 -2.51 -10.66 14.31
N ASP A 80 -1.94 -9.67 13.61
CA ASP A 80 -1.18 -8.61 14.27
C ASP A 80 -2.08 -7.89 15.27
N ASP A 81 -1.90 -8.25 16.54
CA ASP A 81 -2.70 -7.69 17.62
C ASP A 81 -2.19 -6.30 18.02
N PHE A 82 -2.77 -5.28 17.40
CA PHE A 82 -2.53 -3.89 17.73
C PHE A 82 -3.59 -3.34 18.72
N GLN A 83 -4.20 -4.20 19.55
CA GLN A 83 -5.29 -3.77 20.43
C GLN A 83 -4.85 -2.66 21.36
N ASP A 84 -3.74 -2.81 22.07
CA ASP A 84 -3.22 -1.79 22.97
C ASP A 84 -2.88 -0.49 22.23
N PHE A 85 -2.27 -0.60 21.05
CA PHE A 85 -1.97 0.56 20.23
C PHE A 85 -3.25 1.31 19.81
N ARG A 86 -4.27 0.57 19.30
CA ARG A 86 -5.55 1.16 18.92
C ARG A 86 -6.30 1.76 20.13
N LYS A 87 -6.22 1.11 21.30
CA LYS A 87 -6.80 1.61 22.54
C LYS A 87 -6.19 2.95 22.95
N LEU A 88 -4.86 3.06 22.91
CA LEU A 88 -4.16 4.32 23.22
C LEU A 88 -4.55 5.46 22.28
N ILE A 89 -4.69 5.17 20.97
CA ILE A 89 -5.16 6.16 20.00
C ILE A 89 -6.58 6.61 20.34
N LYS A 90 -7.49 5.67 20.66
CA LYS A 90 -8.88 5.97 21.01
C LYS A 90 -8.99 6.79 22.31
N GLU A 91 -8.06 6.58 23.24
CA GLU A 91 -7.94 7.32 24.50
C GLU A 91 -7.15 8.64 24.34
N GLU A 92 -6.75 9.00 23.11
CA GLU A 92 -5.95 10.19 22.79
C GLU A 92 -4.59 10.25 23.50
N LYS A 93 -4.09 9.11 23.95
CA LYS A 93 -2.75 8.94 24.58
C LYS A 93 -1.67 8.83 23.50
N TYR A 94 -1.51 9.90 22.72
CA TYR A 94 -0.70 9.87 21.49
C TYR A 94 0.78 9.63 21.73
N GLU A 95 1.38 10.14 22.82
CA GLU A 95 2.80 9.88 23.12
C GLU A 95 3.03 8.39 23.44
N ASP A 96 2.15 7.77 24.23
CA ASP A 96 2.25 6.34 24.55
C ASP A 96 2.02 5.50 23.28
N ALA A 97 1.01 5.84 22.49
CA ALA A 97 0.74 5.21 21.20
C ALA A 97 1.96 5.33 20.26
N TYR A 98 2.60 6.51 20.19
CA TYR A 98 3.77 6.74 19.39
C TYR A 98 4.94 5.83 19.79
N ASN A 99 5.20 5.68 21.09
CA ASN A 99 6.26 4.83 21.59
C ASN A 99 6.00 3.35 21.29
N ILE A 100 4.79 2.86 21.54
CA ILE A 100 4.40 1.48 21.20
C ILE A 100 4.45 1.27 19.67
N GLY A 101 3.96 2.22 18.90
CA GLY A 101 3.96 2.13 17.44
C GLY A 101 5.35 1.97 16.84
N LYS A 102 6.36 2.65 17.39
CA LYS A 102 7.77 2.44 16.98
C LYS A 102 8.23 1.00 17.20
N GLU A 103 7.90 0.40 18.36
CA GLU A 103 8.29 -0.99 18.65
C GLU A 103 7.52 -1.98 17.77
N LEU A 104 6.26 -1.68 17.44
CA LEU A 104 5.48 -2.50 16.52
C LEU A 104 6.04 -2.43 15.09
N LEU A 105 6.47 -1.26 14.62
CA LEU A 105 7.08 -1.09 13.30
C LEU A 105 8.43 -1.80 13.17
N LYS A 106 9.20 -1.97 14.25
CA LYS A 106 10.41 -2.81 14.24
C LYS A 106 10.09 -4.28 13.97
N LYS A 107 8.90 -4.74 14.41
CA LYS A 107 8.44 -6.12 14.19
C LYS A 107 7.78 -6.31 12.84
N ASN A 108 6.98 -5.32 12.40
CA ASN A 108 6.29 -5.32 11.13
C ASN A 108 6.52 -3.98 10.39
N PRO A 109 7.67 -3.81 9.72
CA PRO A 109 8.04 -2.54 9.08
C PRO A 109 7.23 -2.21 7.83
N VAL A 110 6.49 -3.19 7.28
CA VAL A 110 5.68 -3.02 6.06
C VAL A 110 4.17 -2.91 6.33
N SER A 111 3.74 -2.82 7.59
CA SER A 111 2.32 -2.66 7.94
C SER A 111 1.80 -1.30 7.48
N LEU A 112 0.88 -1.29 6.50
CA LEU A 112 0.23 -0.06 6.04
C LEU A 112 -0.51 0.65 7.18
N GLN A 113 -1.24 -0.10 8.00
CA GLN A 113 -2.00 0.46 9.12
C GLN A 113 -1.10 1.16 10.13
N LEU A 114 0.03 0.53 10.52
CA LEU A 114 0.97 1.16 11.46
C LEU A 114 1.61 2.41 10.86
N LEU A 115 2.08 2.34 9.62
CA LEU A 115 2.70 3.48 8.94
C LEU A 115 1.75 4.67 8.83
N TYR A 116 0.48 4.41 8.47
CA TYR A 116 -0.55 5.44 8.39
C TYR A 116 -0.84 6.08 9.75
N ASN A 117 -1.05 5.26 10.78
CA ASN A 117 -1.31 5.76 12.13
C ASN A 117 -0.11 6.54 12.69
N MET A 118 1.11 6.03 12.49
CA MET A 118 2.32 6.73 12.94
C MET A 118 2.53 8.06 12.24
N TYR A 119 2.20 8.15 10.94
CA TYR A 119 2.16 9.42 10.23
C TYR A 119 1.19 10.40 10.88
N GLY A 120 -0.05 9.98 11.17
CA GLY A 120 -1.08 10.81 11.81
C GLY A 120 -0.68 11.25 13.23
N ILE A 121 -0.22 10.30 14.06
CA ILE A 121 0.20 10.56 15.44
C ILE A 121 1.42 11.51 15.47
N ALA A 122 2.40 11.31 14.61
CA ALA A 122 3.55 12.20 14.52
C ALA A 122 3.15 13.64 14.16
N GLY A 123 2.14 13.79 13.29
CA GLY A 123 1.54 15.09 12.97
C GLY A 123 0.84 15.73 14.16
N LEU A 124 0.00 14.98 14.88
CA LEU A 124 -0.70 15.45 16.08
C LEU A 124 0.26 15.88 17.19
N LEU A 125 1.35 15.15 17.36
CA LEU A 125 2.40 15.46 18.32
C LEU A 125 3.39 16.54 17.85
N GLN A 126 3.18 17.10 16.66
CA GLN A 126 4.05 18.11 16.07
C GLN A 126 5.54 17.71 16.01
N LYS A 127 5.79 16.42 15.72
CA LYS A 127 7.17 15.92 15.55
C LYS A 127 7.87 16.63 14.38
N ASP A 128 9.20 16.51 14.30
CA ASP A 128 9.98 17.08 13.20
C ASP A 128 9.41 16.62 11.83
N ILE A 129 9.38 17.51 10.86
CA ILE A 129 8.84 17.24 9.51
C ILE A 129 9.55 16.06 8.83
N ARG A 130 10.82 15.79 9.13
CA ARG A 130 11.56 14.65 8.60
C ARG A 130 11.01 13.34 9.18
N GLU A 131 10.63 13.33 10.44
CA GLU A 131 10.04 12.18 11.12
C GLU A 131 8.63 11.90 10.59
N ILE A 132 7.81 12.93 10.40
CA ILE A 132 6.49 12.81 9.78
C ILE A 132 6.63 12.24 8.36
N LYS A 133 7.56 12.79 7.55
CA LYS A 133 7.84 12.31 6.19
C LYS A 133 8.42 10.89 6.17
N HIS A 134 9.07 10.45 7.24
CA HIS A 134 9.61 9.11 7.35
C HIS A 134 8.50 8.05 7.27
N TYR A 135 7.38 8.25 7.95
CA TYR A 135 6.24 7.33 7.89
C TYR A 135 5.43 7.48 6.60
N SER A 136 5.12 8.71 6.20
CA SER A 136 4.27 8.96 5.03
C SER A 136 4.90 8.47 3.72
N LYS A 137 6.22 8.60 3.54
CA LYS A 137 6.90 8.11 2.34
C LYS A 137 6.84 6.59 2.22
N ARG A 138 7.12 5.86 3.30
CA ARG A 138 7.03 4.40 3.33
C ARG A 138 5.60 3.92 3.07
N TYR A 139 4.63 4.56 3.72
CA TYR A 139 3.21 4.29 3.50
C TYR A 139 2.83 4.49 2.02
N ALA A 140 3.14 5.65 1.46
CA ALA A 140 2.82 5.97 0.07
C ALA A 140 3.50 5.03 -0.93
N ALA A 141 4.77 4.65 -0.68
CA ALA A 141 5.50 3.73 -1.54
C ALA A 141 4.83 2.35 -1.61
N LEU A 142 4.48 1.77 -0.46
CA LEU A 142 3.79 0.47 -0.41
C LEU A 142 2.38 0.55 -0.98
N LEU A 143 1.60 1.57 -0.61
CA LEU A 143 0.24 1.76 -1.12
C LEU A 143 0.24 1.88 -2.65
N THR A 144 1.12 2.70 -3.20
CA THR A 144 1.27 2.87 -4.65
C THR A 144 1.67 1.56 -5.33
N MET A 145 2.62 0.82 -4.74
CA MET A 145 3.05 -0.47 -5.28
C MET A 145 1.88 -1.48 -5.30
N ILE A 146 1.09 -1.58 -4.21
CA ILE A 146 -0.08 -2.47 -4.14
C ILE A 146 -1.14 -2.04 -5.17
N ALA A 147 -1.43 -0.74 -5.30
CA ALA A 147 -2.38 -0.21 -6.27
C ALA A 147 -2.00 -0.55 -7.74
N LEU A 148 -0.73 -0.82 -8.01
CA LEU A 148 -0.27 -1.25 -9.33
C LEU A 148 -0.48 -2.75 -9.62
N THR A 149 -0.88 -3.55 -8.63
CA THR A 149 -1.07 -5.00 -8.83
C THR A 149 -2.40 -5.36 -9.46
N GLY A 150 -3.30 -4.39 -9.63
CA GLY A 150 -4.60 -4.60 -10.24
C GLY A 150 -5.43 -3.33 -10.26
N ASP A 151 -6.69 -3.46 -10.66
CA ASP A 151 -7.71 -2.41 -10.64
C ASP A 151 -8.92 -2.78 -9.78
N GLY A 152 -8.94 -4.03 -9.24
CA GLY A 152 -10.00 -4.54 -8.40
C GLY A 152 -11.32 -4.83 -9.13
N THR A 153 -11.34 -4.85 -10.47
CA THR A 153 -12.58 -5.02 -11.24
C THR A 153 -12.90 -6.48 -11.58
N SER A 154 -11.92 -7.37 -11.47
CA SER A 154 -12.08 -8.82 -11.69
C SER A 154 -11.14 -9.62 -10.77
N GLU A 155 -11.32 -10.94 -10.72
CA GLU A 155 -10.39 -11.82 -9.99
C GLU A 155 -8.96 -11.76 -10.53
N GLU A 156 -8.80 -11.67 -11.84
CA GLU A 156 -7.48 -11.58 -12.49
C GLU A 156 -6.76 -10.27 -12.17
N THR A 157 -7.52 -9.19 -12.03
CA THR A 157 -7.02 -7.86 -11.73
C THR A 157 -7.28 -7.41 -10.29
N ALA A 158 -7.57 -8.36 -9.39
CA ALA A 158 -7.71 -8.10 -7.97
C ALA A 158 -6.42 -7.51 -7.38
N PHE A 159 -6.55 -6.54 -6.49
CA PHE A 159 -5.42 -6.04 -5.72
C PHE A 159 -4.81 -7.15 -4.87
N LYS A 160 -3.49 -7.16 -4.77
CA LYS A 160 -2.77 -8.18 -4.01
C LYS A 160 -2.27 -7.60 -2.70
N VAL A 161 -2.82 -8.09 -1.59
CA VAL A 161 -2.40 -7.70 -0.24
C VAL A 161 -1.92 -8.92 0.55
N ILE A 162 -1.16 -8.69 1.62
CA ILE A 162 -0.70 -9.78 2.50
C ILE A 162 -1.59 -9.94 3.74
N CYS A 163 -2.48 -9.00 4.03
CA CYS A 163 -3.42 -9.12 5.14
C CYS A 163 -4.69 -8.29 4.89
N VAL A 164 -5.79 -8.65 5.56
CA VAL A 164 -7.10 -7.99 5.43
C VAL A 164 -7.05 -6.52 5.86
N ASN A 165 -6.24 -6.15 6.85
CA ASN A 165 -6.13 -4.76 7.26
C ASN A 165 -5.58 -3.87 6.13
N ASP A 166 -4.66 -4.37 5.32
CA ASP A 166 -4.09 -3.63 4.19
C ASP A 166 -5.09 -3.47 3.04
N GLU A 167 -6.00 -4.44 2.88
CA GLU A 167 -7.12 -4.35 1.94
C GLU A 167 -8.01 -3.15 2.25
N TYR A 168 -8.48 -3.03 3.49
CA TYR A 168 -9.28 -1.88 3.90
C TYR A 168 -8.52 -0.55 3.84
N GLN A 169 -7.22 -0.54 4.13
CA GLN A 169 -6.40 0.66 3.95
C GLN A 169 -6.35 1.08 2.49
N LEU A 170 -6.12 0.13 1.58
CA LEU A 170 -6.09 0.38 0.14
C LEU A 170 -7.43 0.93 -0.35
N LEU A 171 -8.54 0.26 -0.01
CA LEU A 171 -9.88 0.65 -0.43
C LEU A 171 -10.23 2.07 0.05
N ASN A 172 -9.99 2.37 1.34
CA ASN A 172 -10.27 3.69 1.90
C ASN A 172 -9.44 4.81 1.26
N MET A 173 -8.25 4.51 0.75
CA MET A 173 -7.39 5.51 0.14
C MET A 173 -7.63 5.70 -1.36
N LEU A 174 -8.07 4.66 -2.05
CA LEU A 174 -8.28 4.72 -3.51
C LEU A 174 -9.72 5.04 -3.91
N PHE A 175 -10.70 4.70 -3.08
CA PHE A 175 -12.10 4.76 -3.48
C PHE A 175 -12.95 5.58 -2.52
N LYS A 176 -13.91 6.30 -3.11
CA LYS A 176 -15.11 6.77 -2.41
C LYS A 176 -16.12 5.62 -2.41
N MET A 177 -16.43 5.11 -1.23
CA MET A 177 -17.34 3.97 -1.04
C MET A 177 -18.54 4.39 -0.22
N GLU A 178 -19.74 3.98 -0.66
CA GLU A 178 -20.99 4.21 0.07
C GLU A 178 -21.63 2.86 0.37
N ASN A 179 -22.03 2.65 1.63
CA ASN A 179 -22.80 1.51 2.10
C ASN A 179 -22.26 0.13 1.67
N MET A 180 -21.34 -0.41 2.44
CA MET A 180 -20.88 -1.79 2.24
C MET A 180 -22.08 -2.74 2.42
N LYS A 181 -22.39 -3.54 1.39
CA LYS A 181 -23.47 -4.53 1.38
C LYS A 181 -23.02 -5.88 1.93
N GLY A 182 -21.80 -6.25 1.63
CA GLY A 182 -21.29 -7.55 2.03
C GLY A 182 -19.84 -7.76 1.65
N GLN A 183 -19.27 -8.80 2.22
CA GLN A 183 -17.95 -9.32 1.86
C GLN A 183 -18.09 -10.84 1.77
N SER A 184 -17.53 -11.44 0.73
CA SER A 184 -17.51 -12.88 0.52
C SER A 184 -16.19 -13.31 -0.10
N LEU A 185 -15.77 -14.54 0.19
CA LEU A 185 -14.59 -15.15 -0.43
C LEU A 185 -15.00 -15.89 -1.70
N VAL A 186 -14.49 -15.44 -2.85
CA VAL A 186 -14.75 -16.03 -4.16
C VAL A 186 -13.40 -16.40 -4.79
N ASN A 187 -13.17 -17.69 -5.08
CA ASN A 187 -11.94 -18.18 -5.72
C ASN A 187 -10.63 -17.66 -5.10
N LYS A 188 -10.58 -17.53 -3.76
CA LYS A 188 -9.46 -16.98 -2.98
C LYS A 188 -9.28 -15.46 -3.08
N CYS A 189 -10.24 -14.74 -3.66
CA CYS A 189 -10.31 -13.29 -3.64
C CYS A 189 -11.42 -12.83 -2.70
N ASP A 190 -11.20 -11.78 -1.95
CA ASP A 190 -12.26 -11.10 -1.23
C ASP A 190 -13.07 -10.24 -2.22
N LEU A 191 -14.36 -10.57 -2.34
CA LEU A 191 -15.33 -9.75 -3.06
C LEU A 191 -16.03 -8.84 -2.06
N ILE A 192 -15.85 -7.54 -2.20
CA ILE A 192 -16.49 -6.53 -1.35
C ILE A 192 -17.50 -5.74 -2.18
N GLU A 193 -18.75 -5.76 -1.78
CA GLU A 193 -19.84 -5.11 -2.48
C GLU A 193 -20.25 -3.81 -1.80
N PHE A 194 -20.42 -2.76 -2.60
CA PHE A 194 -20.87 -1.43 -2.17
C PHE A 194 -22.07 -0.97 -2.99
N ASP A 195 -22.89 -0.05 -2.45
CA ASP A 195 -23.91 0.64 -3.24
C ASP A 195 -23.29 1.50 -4.32
N LYS A 196 -22.21 2.19 -3.99
CA LYS A 196 -21.36 2.94 -4.91
C LYS A 196 -19.92 2.78 -4.53
N CYS A 197 -19.07 2.57 -5.54
CA CYS A 197 -17.63 2.53 -5.42
C CYS A 197 -17.01 3.28 -6.61
N GLN A 198 -16.27 4.33 -6.35
CA GLN A 198 -15.63 5.15 -7.39
C GLN A 198 -14.21 5.47 -6.95
N TYR A 199 -13.26 5.42 -7.89
CA TYR A 199 -11.92 5.94 -7.64
C TYR A 199 -11.97 7.41 -7.23
N TYR A 200 -11.11 7.80 -6.30
CA TYR A 200 -10.85 9.22 -6.07
C TYR A 200 -10.26 9.81 -7.35
N GLU A 201 -10.90 10.84 -7.89
CA GLU A 201 -10.33 11.61 -8.98
C GLU A 201 -9.07 12.32 -8.43
N GLY A 202 -7.90 12.05 -9.01
CA GLY A 202 -6.70 12.76 -8.66
C GLY A 202 -6.84 14.23 -9.07
N ASN A 203 -6.70 15.15 -8.12
CA ASN A 203 -6.57 16.59 -8.37
C ASN A 203 -5.18 16.90 -8.91
#